data_fd066467306caa27fed18cbee4eb03be
#
_entry.id   fd066467306caa27fed18cbee4eb03be
#
_cell.length_a   1.000
_cell.length_b   1.000
_cell.length_c   1.000
_cell.angle_alpha   90.00
_cell.angle_beta   90.00
_cell.angle_gamma   90.00
#
_symmetry.space_group_name_H-M   'P 1'
#
loop_
_entity.id
_entity.type
_entity.pdbx_description
1 polymer ?
#
loop_
_entity_poly.entity_id
_entity_poly.type
_entity_poly.pdbx_seq_one_letter_code
_entity_poly.pdbx_strand_id
1 'polypeptide(L)'
;MILITFSKAGRDDIVLTEDDLFDFQYEASCFSGDTFELGGINARKLYLLIDNNTQRFPRGAFANCRIKLEINDVFMGYYTSELPKRRNGVIELTAYDDMVKLDVEFPTDYTFPQTFWAVYAQCVYEAGLADEVSFDNIVLNGVWNNGVISADYTDYIYANSCRKLVSGMAEWNGGYAHINDNGKLQVDKFGKEVVREYTSGELMELDYSDETVTFTKIKTSQKNKTYELGTDDGYTLVINNQYISYGLDDSAFELYFQKLYDYYKGFTLTPMMFTLADPDLELHIGDRVQVYDEEEQVTVTGNVSKIEITGNCSMSVTCGGFENVSSTSNYTPTSFSQNEQTKQGAKVAEKLQTTGSDFWAVTDSSGVCVGKGGTKIAYITQSGSGFNMSAYGPHNFTVADGGISAYTSGDNNSTNVRIGAENGFAMRVQVDSGSARSVLELEGGAQLFVYPEEILIGTLHIRQTDNGFKVTMGSCTLEAKPDGLYFNDKKVVLEDTT
;
A
#
# COMPACT_ATOMS: atom_id res chain seq x y z
N MET A 1 -15.07 26.99 19.90
CA MET A 1 -15.18 27.82 18.65
C MET A 1 -14.18 27.28 17.63
N ILE A 2 -14.64 26.90 16.45
CA ILE A 2 -13.81 26.46 15.34
C ILE A 2 -13.64 27.63 14.37
N LEU A 3 -12.41 27.94 13.98
CA LEU A 3 -12.09 28.97 13.01
C LEU A 3 -11.20 28.38 11.90
N ILE A 4 -11.66 28.50 10.65
CA ILE A 4 -10.97 27.93 9.48
C ILE A 4 -10.74 29.05 8.47
N THR A 5 -9.48 29.36 8.21
CA THR A 5 -9.10 30.39 7.25
C THR A 5 -8.52 29.76 6.00
N PHE A 6 -9.14 30.01 4.84
CA PHE A 6 -8.69 29.59 3.52
C PHE A 6 -7.98 30.75 2.84
N SER A 7 -6.71 30.58 2.58
CA SER A 7 -5.87 31.58 1.91
C SER A 7 -5.42 31.09 0.54
N LYS A 8 -5.43 31.99 -0.44
CA LYS A 8 -4.93 31.72 -1.79
C LYS A 8 -4.35 33.00 -2.40
N ALA A 9 -3.19 32.89 -3.02
CA ALA A 9 -2.54 34.03 -3.67
C ALA A 9 -3.46 34.76 -4.67
N GLY A 10 -3.59 36.08 -4.53
CA GLY A 10 -4.39 36.96 -5.38
C GLY A 10 -5.90 36.95 -5.10
N ARG A 11 -6.32 36.47 -3.95
CA ARG A 11 -7.72 36.51 -3.48
C ARG A 11 -7.75 36.89 -2.00
N ASP A 12 -8.89 37.45 -1.59
CA ASP A 12 -9.17 37.66 -0.17
C ASP A 12 -9.37 36.29 0.52
N ASP A 13 -8.98 36.23 1.80
CA ASP A 13 -9.16 35.05 2.62
C ASP A 13 -10.65 34.77 2.85
N ILE A 14 -11.00 33.50 2.83
CA ILE A 14 -12.33 33.02 3.22
C ILE A 14 -12.22 32.49 4.65
N VAL A 15 -12.99 33.03 5.54
CA VAL A 15 -13.05 32.59 6.94
C VAL A 15 -14.38 31.91 7.19
N LEU A 16 -14.33 30.69 7.72
CA LEU A 16 -15.47 29.90 8.16
C LEU A 16 -15.43 29.73 9.68
N THR A 17 -16.61 29.69 10.26
CA THR A 17 -16.84 29.33 11.66
C THR A 17 -17.67 28.05 11.73
N GLU A 18 -17.93 27.56 12.93
CA GLU A 18 -18.80 26.39 13.14
C GLU A 18 -20.22 26.57 12.54
N ASP A 19 -20.73 27.81 12.48
CA ASP A 19 -22.03 28.13 11.89
C ASP A 19 -22.08 27.93 10.35
N ASP A 20 -20.94 27.91 9.71
CA ASP A 20 -20.80 27.67 8.24
C ASP A 20 -20.67 26.18 7.90
N LEU A 21 -20.67 25.28 8.89
CA LEU A 21 -20.38 23.87 8.72
C LEU A 21 -21.59 22.98 9.08
N PHE A 22 -21.86 21.98 8.28
CA PHE A 22 -22.75 20.87 8.66
C PHE A 22 -22.01 19.79 9.42
N ASP A 23 -20.73 19.61 9.13
CA ASP A 23 -19.88 18.63 9.81
C ASP A 23 -18.42 19.08 9.76
N PHE A 24 -17.70 18.72 10.82
CA PHE A 24 -16.29 18.96 10.99
C PHE A 24 -15.65 17.72 11.64
N GLN A 25 -14.55 17.28 11.07
CA GLN A 25 -13.72 16.25 11.64
C GLN A 25 -12.25 16.62 11.51
N TYR A 26 -11.54 16.62 12.61
CA TYR A 26 -10.09 16.66 12.67
C TYR A 26 -9.57 15.30 13.13
N GLU A 27 -8.57 14.78 12.47
CA GLU A 27 -7.92 13.51 12.82
C GLU A 27 -6.40 13.68 12.79
N ALA A 28 -5.75 13.28 13.88
CA ALA A 28 -4.31 13.09 13.96
C ALA A 28 -4.02 11.67 14.41
N SER A 29 -3.09 10.98 13.75
CA SER A 29 -2.69 9.63 14.14
C SER A 29 -1.22 9.38 13.81
N CYS A 30 -0.55 8.54 14.58
CA CYS A 30 0.81 8.08 14.27
C CYS A 30 0.83 6.71 13.60
N PHE A 31 -0.26 5.92 13.68
CA PHE A 31 -0.33 4.60 13.07
C PHE A 31 -1.34 4.57 11.93
N SER A 32 -1.14 3.63 11.01
CA SER A 32 -2.10 3.36 9.95
C SER A 32 -3.23 2.41 10.36
N GLY A 33 -3.13 1.80 11.54
CA GLY A 33 -4.09 0.87 12.14
C GLY A 33 -4.15 1.02 13.64
N ASP A 34 -4.81 0.10 14.33
CA ASP A 34 -5.00 0.14 15.78
C ASP A 34 -3.83 -0.50 16.57
N THR A 35 -2.85 -1.07 15.88
CA THR A 35 -1.69 -1.73 16.48
C THR A 35 -0.56 -0.75 16.73
N PHE A 36 0.07 -0.83 17.92
CA PHE A 36 1.27 -0.07 18.23
C PHE A 36 2.42 -0.47 17.30
N GLU A 37 2.93 0.48 16.56
CA GLU A 37 4.08 0.29 15.67
C GLU A 37 5.02 1.49 15.74
N LEU A 38 6.31 1.24 15.50
CA LEU A 38 7.28 2.30 15.32
C LEU A 38 7.34 2.74 13.86
N GLY A 39 7.80 3.96 13.63
CA GLY A 39 7.93 4.51 12.27
C GLY A 39 6.66 5.09 11.70
N GLY A 40 5.64 5.31 12.52
CA GLY A 40 4.41 5.96 12.08
C GLY A 40 4.67 7.33 11.47
N ILE A 41 3.95 7.65 10.37
CA ILE A 41 4.15 8.89 9.57
C ILE A 41 2.85 9.29 8.87
N ASN A 42 1.76 9.36 9.60
CA ASN A 42 0.47 9.72 9.03
C ASN A 42 0.31 11.24 8.90
N ALA A 43 -0.33 11.67 7.82
CA ALA A 43 -0.74 13.06 7.68
C ALA A 43 -1.98 13.32 8.55
N ARG A 44 -2.01 14.46 9.25
CA ARG A 44 -3.23 14.91 9.90
C ARG A 44 -4.28 15.25 8.84
N LYS A 45 -5.52 14.88 9.11
CA LYS A 45 -6.63 15.02 8.19
C LYS A 45 -7.67 15.98 8.75
N LEU A 46 -8.17 16.82 7.87
CA LEU A 46 -9.29 17.72 8.12
C LEU A 46 -10.40 17.40 7.13
N TYR A 47 -11.58 17.08 7.63
CA TYR A 47 -12.79 16.88 6.82
C TYR A 47 -13.82 17.94 7.18
N LEU A 48 -14.38 18.56 6.14
CA LEU A 48 -15.36 19.64 6.27
C LEU A 48 -16.56 19.38 5.37
N LEU A 49 -17.73 19.57 5.91
CA LEU A 49 -18.97 19.62 5.17
C LEU A 49 -19.56 21.04 5.29
N ILE A 50 -19.30 21.88 4.29
CA ILE A 50 -19.57 23.32 4.32
C ILE A 50 -20.96 23.61 3.79
N ASP A 51 -21.76 24.45 4.50
CA ASP A 51 -23.04 24.95 4.03
C ASP A 51 -22.85 25.93 2.88
N ASN A 52 -23.44 25.62 1.75
CA ASN A 52 -23.51 26.49 0.58
C ASN A 52 -24.94 26.58 -0.01
N ASN A 53 -25.97 26.35 0.81
CA ASN A 53 -27.36 26.41 0.38
C ASN A 53 -27.72 27.79 -0.22
N THR A 54 -27.12 28.86 0.30
CA THR A 54 -27.28 30.24 -0.21
C THR A 54 -26.39 30.54 -1.43
N GLN A 55 -25.62 29.57 -1.93
CA GLN A 55 -24.66 29.75 -3.02
C GLN A 55 -23.59 30.84 -2.76
N ARG A 56 -23.27 31.09 -1.49
CA ARG A 56 -22.28 32.08 -1.05
C ARG A 56 -20.90 31.84 -1.66
N PHE A 57 -20.52 30.57 -1.88
CA PHE A 57 -19.20 30.22 -2.37
C PHE A 57 -19.25 29.76 -3.83
N PRO A 58 -18.63 30.51 -4.76
CA PRO A 58 -18.58 30.14 -6.18
C PRO A 58 -17.71 28.91 -6.44
N ARG A 59 -17.75 28.36 -7.67
CA ARG A 59 -16.86 27.28 -8.09
C ARG A 59 -15.39 27.70 -7.95
N GLY A 60 -14.56 26.81 -7.41
CA GLY A 60 -13.12 27.04 -7.21
C GLY A 60 -12.78 27.92 -6.00
N ALA A 61 -13.75 28.31 -5.17
CA ALA A 61 -13.50 29.10 -3.96
C ALA A 61 -12.46 28.43 -3.03
N PHE A 62 -12.58 27.12 -2.82
CA PHE A 62 -11.74 26.35 -1.90
C PHE A 62 -10.67 25.49 -2.62
N ALA A 63 -10.58 25.53 -3.94
CA ALA A 63 -9.61 24.71 -4.67
C ALA A 63 -8.18 25.24 -4.53
N ASN A 64 -7.25 24.36 -4.13
CA ASN A 64 -5.83 24.69 -3.93
C ASN A 64 -5.62 25.87 -2.96
N CYS A 65 -6.38 25.89 -1.87
CA CYS A 65 -6.19 26.84 -0.78
C CYS A 65 -5.25 26.25 0.29
N ARG A 66 -4.48 27.12 0.91
CA ARG A 66 -3.85 26.85 2.18
C ARG A 66 -4.89 27.09 3.26
N ILE A 67 -5.06 26.14 4.16
CA ILE A 67 -6.07 26.18 5.22
C ILE A 67 -5.34 26.30 6.53
N LYS A 68 -5.70 27.29 7.34
CA LYS A 68 -5.30 27.43 8.75
C LYS A 68 -6.47 26.98 9.60
N LEU A 69 -6.24 26.08 10.53
CA LEU A 69 -7.23 25.61 11.51
C LEU A 69 -6.88 26.14 12.90
N GLU A 70 -7.87 26.70 13.58
CA GLU A 70 -7.82 27.08 15.00
C GLU A 70 -9.05 26.53 15.71
N ILE A 71 -8.86 25.93 16.88
CA ILE A 71 -9.92 25.43 17.77
C ILE A 71 -9.73 26.10 19.12
N ASN A 72 -10.76 26.78 19.62
CA ASN A 72 -10.70 27.52 20.89
C ASN A 72 -9.46 28.44 20.98
N ASP A 73 -9.17 29.18 19.90
CA ASP A 73 -8.01 30.06 19.75
C ASP A 73 -6.63 29.34 19.76
N VAL A 74 -6.60 28.01 19.79
CA VAL A 74 -5.37 27.22 19.68
C VAL A 74 -5.13 26.89 18.22
N PHE A 75 -3.93 27.14 17.75
CA PHE A 75 -3.52 26.83 16.38
C PHE A 75 -3.30 25.31 16.21
N MET A 76 -4.05 24.69 15.30
CA MET A 76 -4.03 23.23 15.03
C MET A 76 -3.24 22.85 13.78
N GLY A 77 -2.69 23.80 13.06
CA GLY A 77 -1.85 23.53 11.90
C GLY A 77 -2.33 24.13 10.59
N TYR A 78 -1.53 23.86 9.57
CA TYR A 78 -1.84 24.21 8.18
C TYR A 78 -2.13 22.96 7.38
N TYR A 79 -3.13 23.08 6.48
CA TYR A 79 -3.59 21.99 5.61
C TYR A 79 -3.65 22.47 4.16
N THR A 80 -3.58 21.51 3.24
CA THR A 80 -3.80 21.73 1.81
C THR A 80 -5.02 20.93 1.39
N SER A 81 -6.00 21.62 0.76
CA SER A 81 -7.25 20.98 0.36
C SER A 81 -7.06 20.08 -0.89
N GLU A 82 -7.72 18.93 -0.88
CA GLU A 82 -8.05 18.22 -2.11
C GLU A 82 -9.06 19.01 -2.95
N LEU A 83 -9.40 18.48 -4.14
CA LEU A 83 -10.43 19.10 -4.98
C LEU A 83 -11.80 18.96 -4.31
N PRO A 84 -12.48 20.08 -3.96
CA PRO A 84 -13.76 20.05 -3.28
C PRO A 84 -14.84 19.39 -4.13
N LYS A 85 -15.68 18.58 -3.52
CA LYS A 85 -16.88 18.01 -4.13
C LYS A 85 -18.09 18.85 -3.76
N ARG A 86 -19.02 19.02 -4.73
CA ARG A 86 -20.24 19.82 -4.54
C ARG A 86 -21.48 18.97 -4.81
N ARG A 87 -22.42 18.98 -3.87
CA ARG A 87 -23.68 18.26 -4.00
C ARG A 87 -24.81 18.97 -3.23
N ASN A 88 -25.88 19.33 -3.92
CA ASN A 88 -27.11 19.82 -3.29
C ASN A 88 -26.92 20.94 -2.25
N GLY A 89 -26.19 22.00 -2.61
CA GLY A 89 -25.95 23.12 -1.69
C GLY A 89 -24.88 22.87 -0.61
N VAL A 90 -24.18 21.74 -0.68
CA VAL A 90 -23.12 21.38 0.25
C VAL A 90 -21.79 21.29 -0.49
N ILE A 91 -20.71 21.67 0.20
CA ILE A 91 -19.32 21.48 -0.28
C ILE A 91 -18.62 20.55 0.68
N GLU A 92 -18.25 19.38 0.17
CA GLU A 92 -17.43 18.41 0.87
C GLU A 92 -15.96 18.65 0.54
N LEU A 93 -15.12 18.77 1.57
CA LEU A 93 -13.71 19.06 1.44
C LEU A 93 -12.91 18.18 2.39
N THR A 94 -11.88 17.53 1.85
CA THR A 94 -10.83 16.86 2.63
C THR A 94 -9.52 17.63 2.45
N ALA A 95 -8.78 17.78 3.53
CA ALA A 95 -7.47 18.41 3.49
C ALA A 95 -6.49 17.65 4.39
N TYR A 96 -5.21 17.75 4.06
CA TYR A 96 -4.13 17.09 4.79
C TYR A 96 -3.06 18.11 5.15
N ASP A 97 -2.34 17.85 6.23
CA ASP A 97 -1.18 18.67 6.59
C ASP A 97 0.00 18.45 5.64
N ASP A 98 1.10 19.12 5.91
CA ASP A 98 2.28 19.12 5.04
C ASP A 98 3.01 17.78 4.97
N MET A 99 2.64 16.79 5.78
CA MET A 99 3.18 15.43 5.69
C MET A 99 2.99 14.80 4.31
N VAL A 100 1.91 15.14 3.59
CA VAL A 100 1.66 14.64 2.24
C VAL A 100 2.74 15.07 1.22
N LYS A 101 3.49 16.12 1.50
CA LYS A 101 4.58 16.57 0.64
C LYS A 101 5.75 15.58 0.60
N LEU A 102 5.87 14.71 1.59
CA LEU A 102 6.85 13.63 1.60
C LEU A 102 6.54 12.49 0.60
N ASP A 103 5.37 12.49 -0.06
CA ASP A 103 5.04 11.51 -1.10
C ASP A 103 5.73 11.83 -2.44
N VAL A 104 6.96 12.29 -2.38
CA VAL A 104 7.85 12.50 -3.52
C VAL A 104 8.92 11.40 -3.57
N GLU A 105 9.39 11.10 -4.78
CA GLU A 105 10.49 10.15 -4.97
C GLU A 105 11.80 10.74 -4.46
N PHE A 106 12.67 9.89 -3.93
CA PHE A 106 14.02 10.30 -3.55
C PHE A 106 14.87 10.49 -4.83
N PRO A 107 15.71 11.55 -4.92
CA PRO A 107 16.47 11.86 -6.15
C PRO A 107 17.49 10.78 -6.48
N THR A 108 17.49 10.31 -7.73
CA THR A 108 18.37 9.23 -8.23
C THR A 108 19.80 9.68 -8.52
N ASP A 109 20.06 10.97 -8.56
CA ASP A 109 21.39 11.58 -8.75
C ASP A 109 22.12 11.87 -7.43
N TYR A 110 21.50 11.53 -6.29
CA TYR A 110 22.09 11.70 -4.98
C TYR A 110 23.18 10.66 -4.73
N THR A 111 24.40 11.11 -4.40
CA THR A 111 25.57 10.22 -4.32
C THR A 111 25.76 9.64 -2.92
N PHE A 112 26.11 8.34 -2.85
CA PHE A 112 26.44 7.63 -1.61
C PHE A 112 27.94 7.25 -1.57
N PRO A 113 28.55 7.02 -0.38
CA PRO A 113 27.91 6.89 0.95
C PRO A 113 27.53 8.24 1.57
N GLN A 114 26.44 8.24 2.37
CA GLN A 114 25.92 9.42 3.06
C GLN A 114 25.48 9.09 4.48
N THR A 115 25.44 10.10 5.36
CA THR A 115 24.90 9.93 6.70
C THR A 115 23.38 9.86 6.67
N PHE A 116 22.77 9.26 7.71
CA PHE A 116 21.31 9.27 7.85
C PHE A 116 20.75 10.67 7.87
N TRP A 117 21.43 11.58 8.57
CA TRP A 117 21.06 12.99 8.59
C TRP A 117 21.03 13.61 7.19
N ALA A 118 22.03 13.32 6.36
CA ALA A 118 22.09 13.85 5.01
C ALA A 118 20.93 13.32 4.13
N VAL A 119 20.58 12.05 4.26
CA VAL A 119 19.44 11.46 3.55
C VAL A 119 18.11 12.04 4.06
N TYR A 120 17.96 12.19 5.38
CA TYR A 120 16.78 12.84 5.97
C TYR A 120 16.65 14.28 5.48
N ALA A 121 17.72 15.07 5.57
CA ALA A 121 17.74 16.46 5.10
C ALA A 121 17.39 16.58 3.61
N GLN A 122 17.84 15.62 2.79
CA GLN A 122 17.47 15.57 1.37
C GLN A 122 15.96 15.30 1.21
N CYS A 123 15.38 14.36 1.99
CA CYS A 123 13.93 14.13 1.96
C CYS A 123 13.13 15.40 2.34
N VAL A 124 13.58 16.13 3.36
CA VAL A 124 12.98 17.40 3.77
C VAL A 124 13.07 18.45 2.67
N TYR A 125 14.21 18.54 2.02
CA TYR A 125 14.45 19.47 0.91
C TYR A 125 13.56 19.14 -0.31
N GLU A 126 13.53 17.89 -0.75
CA GLU A 126 12.68 17.47 -1.87
C GLU A 126 11.19 17.69 -1.61
N ALA A 127 10.75 17.47 -0.37
CA ALA A 127 9.38 17.75 0.06
C ALA A 127 9.06 19.25 0.19
N GLY A 128 10.08 20.13 0.13
CA GLY A 128 9.92 21.56 0.40
C GLY A 128 9.41 21.85 1.80
N LEU A 129 9.86 21.06 2.78
CA LEU A 129 9.51 21.22 4.19
C LEU A 129 10.63 21.93 4.95
N ALA A 130 10.29 22.43 6.14
CA ALA A 130 11.25 22.73 7.19
C ALA A 130 11.20 21.59 8.23
N ASP A 131 12.29 21.41 8.97
CA ASP A 131 12.38 20.42 10.05
C ASP A 131 12.74 21.05 11.39
N GLU A 132 12.44 20.32 12.44
CA GLU A 132 12.81 20.63 13.81
C GLU A 132 13.16 19.34 14.55
N VAL A 133 14.42 18.91 14.39
CA VAL A 133 14.89 17.70 15.08
C VAL A 133 15.51 18.09 16.41
N SER A 134 14.89 17.64 17.51
CA SER A 134 15.45 17.76 18.85
C SER A 134 16.17 16.47 19.24
N PHE A 135 17.42 16.57 19.67
CA PHE A 135 18.18 15.41 20.13
C PHE A 135 17.59 14.79 21.40
N ASP A 136 16.85 15.54 22.18
CA ASP A 136 16.17 15.05 23.40
C ASP A 136 15.00 14.12 23.06
N ASN A 137 14.43 14.30 21.87
CA ASN A 137 13.30 13.52 21.39
C ASN A 137 13.73 12.24 20.65
N ILE A 138 15.03 12.03 20.45
CA ILE A 138 15.55 10.91 19.69
C ILE A 138 16.28 9.90 20.59
N VAL A 139 15.88 8.62 20.53
CA VAL A 139 16.55 7.54 21.28
C VAL A 139 17.98 7.32 20.79
N LEU A 140 18.18 7.37 19.47
CA LEU A 140 19.46 7.07 18.82
C LEU A 140 20.15 8.31 18.24
N ASN A 141 20.28 9.37 19.03
CA ASN A 141 20.87 10.65 18.56
C ASN A 141 22.26 10.50 17.90
N GLY A 142 23.12 9.62 18.41
CA GLY A 142 24.46 9.38 17.85
C GLY A 142 24.44 8.73 16.45
N VAL A 143 23.39 7.99 16.10
CA VAL A 143 23.23 7.36 14.78
C VAL A 143 22.94 8.38 13.71
N TRP A 144 22.07 9.35 14.00
CA TRP A 144 21.66 10.39 13.05
C TRP A 144 22.83 11.18 12.49
N ASN A 145 23.84 11.40 13.29
CA ASN A 145 24.99 12.20 12.92
C ASN A 145 26.15 11.39 12.33
N ASN A 146 26.30 10.13 12.71
CA ASN A 146 27.49 9.33 12.42
C ASN A 146 27.21 8.03 11.65
N GLY A 147 25.95 7.55 11.62
CA GLY A 147 25.59 6.39 10.83
C GLY A 147 25.69 6.70 9.33
N VAL A 148 26.29 5.80 8.56
CA VAL A 148 26.52 5.98 7.11
C VAL A 148 25.75 4.91 6.35
N ILE A 149 24.99 5.33 5.36
CA ILE A 149 24.36 4.44 4.38
C ILE A 149 25.38 4.18 3.28
N SER A 150 25.72 2.90 3.05
CA SER A 150 26.71 2.53 2.05
C SER A 150 26.16 2.59 0.63
N ALA A 151 27.08 2.66 -0.35
CA ALA A 151 26.73 2.67 -1.78
C ALA A 151 26.01 1.40 -2.25
N ASP A 152 26.12 0.29 -1.53
CA ASP A 152 25.48 -1.00 -1.87
C ASP A 152 23.95 -1.00 -1.73
N TYR A 153 23.38 0.08 -1.17
CA TYR A 153 21.93 0.23 -0.91
C TYR A 153 21.27 1.34 -1.70
N THR A 154 21.98 1.92 -2.65
CA THR A 154 21.46 3.01 -3.49
C THR A 154 20.17 2.61 -4.21
N ASP A 155 20.13 1.43 -4.82
CA ASP A 155 18.95 0.97 -5.56
C ASP A 155 17.70 0.90 -4.68
N TYR A 156 17.87 0.46 -3.43
CA TYR A 156 16.77 0.38 -2.48
C TYR A 156 16.28 1.78 -2.04
N ILE A 157 17.19 2.71 -1.80
CA ILE A 157 16.86 4.08 -1.41
C ILE A 157 16.14 4.79 -2.56
N TYR A 158 16.64 4.70 -3.77
CA TYR A 158 16.04 5.31 -4.95
C TYR A 158 14.66 4.74 -5.31
N ALA A 159 14.37 3.49 -4.92
CA ALA A 159 13.08 2.87 -5.14
C ALA A 159 11.98 3.32 -4.16
N ASN A 160 12.31 4.19 -3.18
CA ASN A 160 11.38 4.59 -2.12
C ASN A 160 11.06 6.07 -2.17
N SER A 161 9.85 6.43 -1.72
CA SER A 161 9.48 7.82 -1.47
C SER A 161 10.21 8.37 -0.25
N CYS A 162 10.36 9.70 -0.20
CA CYS A 162 10.88 10.38 0.98
C CYS A 162 10.08 10.05 2.25
N ARG A 163 8.74 9.90 2.15
CA ARG A 163 7.89 9.46 3.27
C ARG A 163 8.36 8.14 3.84
N LYS A 164 8.62 7.16 2.99
CA LYS A 164 9.03 5.83 3.44
C LYS A 164 10.42 5.83 4.07
N LEU A 165 11.34 6.63 3.56
CA LEU A 165 12.67 6.80 4.14
C LEU A 165 12.59 7.43 5.52
N VAL A 166 11.82 8.50 5.68
CA VAL A 166 11.61 9.18 6.97
C VAL A 166 10.91 8.25 7.97
N SER A 167 9.89 7.48 7.54
CA SER A 167 9.24 6.45 8.35
C SER A 167 10.24 5.42 8.89
N GLY A 168 11.10 4.88 8.02
CA GLY A 168 12.14 3.94 8.42
C GLY A 168 13.14 4.54 9.41
N MET A 169 13.50 5.80 9.25
CA MET A 169 14.37 6.51 10.20
C MET A 169 13.68 6.73 11.55
N ALA A 170 12.39 7.08 11.54
CA ALA A 170 11.60 7.22 12.76
C ALA A 170 11.43 5.88 13.49
N GLU A 171 11.23 4.77 12.77
CA GLU A 171 11.18 3.42 13.36
C GLU A 171 12.48 3.06 14.09
N TRP A 172 13.62 3.26 13.45
CA TRP A 172 14.93 3.02 14.09
C TRP A 172 15.21 3.98 15.24
N ASN A 173 14.62 5.16 15.21
CA ASN A 173 14.69 6.09 16.33
C ASN A 173 13.80 5.68 17.51
N GLY A 174 13.02 4.63 17.34
CA GLY A 174 12.08 4.17 18.35
C GLY A 174 10.88 5.10 18.51
N GLY A 175 10.40 5.69 17.42
CA GLY A 175 9.33 6.67 17.49
C GLY A 175 8.52 6.80 16.20
N TYR A 176 8.06 8.00 15.94
CA TYR A 176 7.20 8.38 14.83
C TYR A 176 7.60 9.74 14.27
N ALA A 177 7.11 10.08 13.08
CA ALA A 177 7.31 11.39 12.47
C ALA A 177 5.97 12.10 12.27
N HIS A 178 5.95 13.40 12.49
CA HIS A 178 4.76 14.24 12.38
C HIS A 178 5.10 15.67 11.95
N ILE A 179 4.11 16.44 11.56
CA ILE A 179 4.25 17.90 11.44
C ILE A 179 3.89 18.51 12.78
N ASN A 180 4.81 19.23 13.39
CA ASN A 180 4.57 19.89 14.68
C ASN A 180 3.71 21.16 14.53
N ASP A 181 3.40 21.82 15.64
CA ASP A 181 2.54 23.01 15.66
C ASP A 181 3.20 24.24 14.98
N ASN A 182 4.51 24.21 14.76
CA ASN A 182 5.22 25.20 13.97
C ASN A 182 5.19 24.92 12.46
N GLY A 183 4.52 23.83 12.03
CA GLY A 183 4.45 23.38 10.64
C GLY A 183 5.75 22.76 10.13
N LYS A 184 6.59 22.25 11.02
CA LYS A 184 7.87 21.63 10.69
C LYS A 184 7.80 20.11 10.87
N LEU A 185 8.51 19.39 10.03
CA LEU A 185 8.68 17.95 10.20
C LEU A 185 9.51 17.67 11.45
N GLN A 186 9.01 16.82 12.30
CA GLN A 186 9.63 16.40 13.55
C GLN A 186 9.58 14.89 13.70
N VAL A 187 10.61 14.33 14.34
CA VAL A 187 10.68 12.91 14.71
C VAL A 187 10.77 12.84 16.23
N ASP A 188 9.80 12.13 16.83
CA ASP A 188 9.69 11.99 18.27
C ASP A 188 9.64 10.52 18.69
N LYS A 189 10.10 10.24 19.89
CA LYS A 189 9.91 8.97 20.60
C LYS A 189 8.61 9.00 21.40
N PHE A 190 8.04 7.83 21.68
CA PHE A 190 6.87 7.75 22.56
C PHE A 190 7.24 8.12 23.99
N GLY A 191 6.42 8.94 24.64
CA GLY A 191 6.63 9.40 26.02
C GLY A 191 6.59 8.24 27.02
N LYS A 192 7.41 8.34 28.07
CA LYS A 192 7.38 7.44 29.23
C LYS A 192 6.72 8.06 30.45
N GLU A 193 6.82 9.37 30.56
CA GLU A 193 6.24 10.13 31.65
C GLU A 193 4.79 10.45 31.35
N VAL A 194 3.93 10.30 32.34
CA VAL A 194 2.51 10.70 32.24
C VAL A 194 2.42 12.21 32.17
N VAL A 195 1.86 12.73 31.09
CA VAL A 195 1.68 14.19 30.87
C VAL A 195 0.27 14.66 31.22
N ARG A 196 -0.71 13.73 31.22
CA ARG A 196 -2.09 13.99 31.58
C ARG A 196 -2.67 12.82 32.38
N GLU A 197 -3.46 13.18 33.38
CA GLU A 197 -4.20 12.25 34.22
C GLU A 197 -5.69 12.61 34.16
N TYR A 198 -6.53 11.63 33.92
CA TYR A 198 -7.98 11.76 33.87
C TYR A 198 -8.64 10.78 34.84
N THR A 199 -9.86 11.09 35.26
CA THR A 199 -10.75 10.15 35.98
C THR A 199 -11.93 9.77 35.10
N SER A 200 -12.50 8.58 35.26
CA SER A 200 -13.65 8.13 34.45
C SER A 200 -14.84 9.09 34.61
N GLY A 201 -14.98 9.81 35.73
CA GLY A 201 -16.01 10.81 35.93
C GLY A 201 -15.87 12.09 35.09
N GLU A 202 -14.70 12.34 34.51
CA GLU A 202 -14.44 13.46 33.59
C GLU A 202 -14.67 13.10 32.12
N LEU A 203 -14.85 11.82 31.82
CA LEU A 203 -14.98 11.28 30.49
C LEU A 203 -16.44 11.03 30.10
N MET A 204 -16.77 11.22 28.84
CA MET A 204 -18.06 10.83 28.28
C MET A 204 -18.14 9.31 28.05
N GLU A 205 -17.00 8.72 27.69
CA GLU A 205 -16.85 7.31 27.38
C GLU A 205 -15.45 6.87 27.75
N LEU A 206 -15.31 5.64 28.27
CA LEU A 206 -14.05 4.99 28.55
C LEU A 206 -14.16 3.51 28.20
N ASP A 207 -13.30 3.05 27.33
CA ASP A 207 -13.16 1.63 26.97
C ASP A 207 -11.67 1.26 27.03
N TYR A 208 -11.35 0.14 27.68
CA TYR A 208 -9.95 -0.30 27.80
C TYR A 208 -9.85 -1.82 27.86
N SER A 209 -8.68 -2.35 27.48
CA SER A 209 -8.40 -3.77 27.52
C SER A 209 -8.08 -4.23 28.94
N ASP A 210 -8.51 -5.42 29.30
CA ASP A 210 -8.09 -6.10 30.54
C ASP A 210 -6.59 -6.45 30.55
N GLU A 211 -5.94 -6.46 29.38
CA GLU A 211 -4.55 -6.82 29.25
C GLU A 211 -3.66 -5.58 29.11
N THR A 212 -2.66 -5.49 29.98
CA THR A 212 -1.54 -4.56 29.83
C THR A 212 -0.38 -5.24 29.13
N VAL A 213 0.06 -4.66 28.04
CA VAL A 213 1.22 -5.12 27.29
C VAL A 213 2.49 -4.59 27.93
N THR A 214 3.46 -5.47 28.19
CA THR A 214 4.80 -5.08 28.66
C THR A 214 5.85 -5.58 27.67
N PHE A 215 6.66 -4.66 27.13
CA PHE A 215 7.76 -5.02 26.25
C PHE A 215 8.93 -5.58 27.06
N THR A 216 9.28 -6.84 26.83
CA THR A 216 10.39 -7.53 27.47
C THR A 216 11.48 -7.91 26.51
N LYS A 217 11.21 -7.88 25.21
CA LYS A 217 12.12 -8.27 24.14
C LYS A 217 12.06 -7.30 22.97
N ILE A 218 13.20 -7.10 22.33
CA ILE A 218 13.29 -6.44 21.01
C ILE A 218 13.95 -7.40 20.02
N LYS A 219 13.48 -7.39 18.80
CA LYS A 219 13.94 -8.28 17.73
C LYS A 219 14.05 -7.55 16.40
N THR A 220 15.08 -7.86 15.62
CA THR A 220 15.22 -7.42 14.25
C THR A 220 16.00 -8.43 13.42
N SER A 221 15.79 -8.43 12.10
CA SER A 221 16.59 -9.21 11.16
C SER A 221 17.33 -8.28 10.22
N GLN A 222 18.65 -8.42 10.18
CA GLN A 222 19.54 -7.55 9.41
C GLN A 222 20.63 -8.39 8.74
N LYS A 223 20.93 -8.12 7.48
CA LYS A 223 22.02 -8.81 6.74
C LYS A 223 21.99 -10.34 6.89
N ASN A 224 20.80 -10.95 6.87
CA ASN A 224 20.58 -12.38 7.10
C ASN A 224 20.94 -12.88 8.52
N LYS A 225 21.09 -11.99 9.48
CA LYS A 225 21.22 -12.31 10.92
C LYS A 225 19.99 -11.83 11.66
N THR A 226 19.61 -12.59 12.70
CA THR A 226 18.58 -12.16 13.64
C THR A 226 19.27 -11.67 14.91
N TYR A 227 18.90 -10.50 15.36
CA TYR A 227 19.33 -9.90 16.60
C TYR A 227 18.17 -9.85 17.57
N GLU A 228 18.39 -10.33 18.78
CA GLU A 228 17.38 -10.38 19.84
C GLU A 228 17.99 -9.97 21.16
N LEU A 229 17.28 -9.12 21.92
CA LEU A 229 17.62 -8.73 23.27
C LEU A 229 16.40 -8.85 24.16
N GLY A 230 16.56 -9.38 25.38
CA GLY A 230 15.49 -9.52 26.35
C GLY A 230 15.02 -10.95 26.55
N THR A 231 13.84 -11.10 27.12
CA THR A 231 13.24 -12.37 27.55
C THR A 231 11.87 -12.58 26.91
N ASP A 232 11.45 -13.84 26.76
CA ASP A 232 10.17 -14.22 26.14
C ASP A 232 9.00 -14.26 27.16
N ASP A 233 9.09 -13.50 28.24
CA ASP A 233 8.09 -13.44 29.31
C ASP A 233 7.06 -12.29 29.13
N GLY A 234 7.11 -11.59 28.01
CA GLY A 234 6.21 -10.51 27.65
C GLY A 234 6.17 -10.30 26.15
N TYR A 235 5.90 -9.07 25.71
CA TYR A 235 5.77 -8.75 24.29
C TYR A 235 7.10 -8.45 23.63
N THR A 236 7.24 -8.84 22.38
CA THR A 236 8.40 -8.58 21.54
C THR A 236 8.15 -7.39 20.64
N LEU A 237 8.94 -6.34 20.78
CA LEU A 237 8.96 -5.23 19.82
C LEU A 237 9.82 -5.61 18.61
N VAL A 238 9.25 -5.59 17.42
CA VAL A 238 9.94 -5.99 16.19
C VAL A 238 10.27 -4.78 15.33
N ILE A 239 11.55 -4.61 15.01
CA ILE A 239 12.05 -3.60 14.08
C ILE A 239 12.27 -4.23 12.72
N ASN A 240 11.59 -3.75 11.70
CA ASN A 240 11.50 -4.42 10.40
C ASN A 240 12.15 -3.67 9.25
N ASN A 241 12.86 -2.58 9.49
CA ASN A 241 13.54 -1.87 8.40
C ASN A 241 15.04 -2.10 8.41
N GLN A 242 15.63 -1.98 7.24
CA GLN A 242 17.04 -2.30 7.00
C GLN A 242 17.91 -1.08 6.72
N TYR A 243 17.35 0.12 6.68
CA TYR A 243 18.12 1.31 6.25
C TYR A 243 19.37 1.55 7.07
N ILE A 244 19.28 1.39 8.37
CA ILE A 244 20.31 1.79 9.32
C ILE A 244 21.41 0.75 9.48
N SER A 245 21.10 -0.52 9.28
CA SER A 245 22.06 -1.59 9.57
C SER A 245 23.21 -1.70 8.60
N TYR A 246 23.05 -1.15 7.42
CA TYR A 246 23.97 -1.46 6.32
C TYR A 246 25.23 -0.59 6.28
N GLY A 247 25.19 0.54 6.94
CA GLY A 247 26.37 1.40 7.10
C GLY A 247 27.14 1.15 8.42
N LEU A 248 26.63 0.32 9.30
CA LEU A 248 27.23 0.05 10.59
C LEU A 248 27.96 -1.30 10.57
N ASP A 249 29.11 -1.39 11.24
CA ASP A 249 29.65 -2.68 11.61
C ASP A 249 28.79 -3.35 12.70
N ASP A 250 28.97 -4.67 12.90
CA ASP A 250 28.17 -5.44 13.82
C ASP A 250 28.22 -4.86 15.27
N SER A 251 29.37 -4.36 15.70
CA SER A 251 29.55 -3.82 17.06
C SER A 251 28.82 -2.50 17.26
N ALA A 252 28.85 -1.60 16.26
CA ALA A 252 28.12 -0.35 16.29
C ALA A 252 26.61 -0.62 16.23
N PHE A 253 26.19 -1.59 15.42
CA PHE A 253 24.78 -1.98 15.33
C PHE A 253 24.28 -2.54 16.67
N GLU A 254 25.01 -3.45 17.31
CA GLU A 254 24.65 -4.03 18.61
C GLU A 254 24.53 -2.95 19.69
N LEU A 255 25.44 -1.97 19.69
CA LEU A 255 25.38 -0.85 20.64
C LEU A 255 24.09 -0.03 20.48
N TYR A 256 23.68 0.26 19.23
CA TYR A 256 22.46 1.03 18.98
C TYR A 256 21.22 0.22 19.26
N PHE A 257 21.22 -1.05 18.92
CA PHE A 257 20.14 -1.97 19.22
C PHE A 257 19.94 -2.14 20.73
N GLN A 258 21.03 -2.16 21.50
CA GLN A 258 20.99 -2.16 22.96
C GLN A 258 20.33 -0.88 23.51
N LYS A 259 20.66 0.30 22.98
CA LYS A 259 20.04 1.58 23.42
C LYS A 259 18.53 1.57 23.20
N LEU A 260 18.08 1.05 22.05
CA LEU A 260 16.67 0.96 21.72
C LEU A 260 15.96 -0.04 22.67
N TYR A 261 16.60 -1.18 22.96
CA TYR A 261 16.12 -2.13 23.96
C TYR A 261 16.02 -1.48 25.35
N ASP A 262 17.05 -0.79 25.79
CA ASP A 262 17.08 -0.14 27.13
C ASP A 262 15.98 0.94 27.23
N TYR A 263 15.62 1.55 26.12
CA TYR A 263 14.50 2.48 26.09
C TYR A 263 13.17 1.77 26.26
N TYR A 264 12.91 0.68 25.50
CA TYR A 264 11.61 0.02 25.50
C TYR A 264 11.45 -1.11 26.52
N LYS A 265 12.54 -1.58 27.15
CA LYS A 265 12.45 -2.59 28.19
C LYS A 265 11.56 -2.13 29.35
N GLY A 266 10.53 -2.91 29.63
CA GLY A 266 9.55 -2.60 30.67
C GLY A 266 8.56 -1.48 30.31
N PHE A 267 8.55 -1.03 29.04
CA PHE A 267 7.55 -0.11 28.57
C PHE A 267 6.19 -0.80 28.53
N THR A 268 5.19 -0.22 29.16
CA THR A 268 3.85 -0.80 29.30
C THR A 268 2.82 0.03 28.57
N LEU A 269 1.86 -0.63 27.94
CA LEU A 269 0.70 -0.03 27.30
C LEU A 269 -0.56 -0.80 27.69
N THR A 270 -1.62 -0.09 28.01
CA THR A 270 -2.97 -0.64 28.02
C THR A 270 -3.73 -0.03 26.82
N PRO A 271 -4.21 -0.85 25.89
CA PRO A 271 -5.09 -0.37 24.83
C PRO A 271 -6.33 0.28 25.43
N MET A 272 -6.60 1.54 25.08
CA MET A 272 -7.78 2.24 25.59
C MET A 272 -8.27 3.29 24.60
N MET A 273 -9.55 3.60 24.69
CA MET A 273 -10.19 4.71 24.02
C MET A 273 -11.02 5.46 25.06
N PHE A 274 -10.96 6.78 25.01
CA PHE A 274 -11.81 7.63 25.84
C PHE A 274 -12.24 8.88 25.09
N THR A 275 -13.36 9.47 25.52
CA THR A 275 -13.93 10.67 24.92
C THR A 275 -14.09 11.78 25.94
N LEU A 276 -13.53 12.94 25.63
CA LEU A 276 -13.66 14.18 26.38
C LEU A 276 -14.79 15.04 25.79
N ALA A 277 -15.61 15.63 26.66
CA ALA A 277 -16.64 16.59 26.23
C ALA A 277 -16.02 17.90 25.72
N ASP A 278 -14.98 18.38 26.40
CA ASP A 278 -14.18 19.53 26.00
C ASP A 278 -12.78 19.05 25.56
N PRO A 279 -12.30 19.45 24.38
CA PRO A 279 -11.02 18.96 23.87
C PRO A 279 -9.84 19.48 24.68
N ASP A 280 -8.97 18.60 25.13
CA ASP A 280 -7.64 18.94 25.64
C ASP A 280 -6.67 19.16 24.47
N LEU A 281 -6.56 20.41 24.00
CA LEU A 281 -5.76 20.78 22.84
C LEU A 281 -4.25 20.83 23.12
N GLU A 282 -3.83 20.63 24.37
CA GLU A 282 -2.42 20.47 24.73
C GLU A 282 -1.96 19.01 24.69
N LEU A 283 -2.90 18.07 24.46
CA LEU A 283 -2.59 16.65 24.31
C LEU A 283 -2.15 16.36 22.87
N HIS A 284 -1.02 15.68 22.71
CA HIS A 284 -0.42 15.38 21.41
C HIS A 284 -0.28 13.87 21.18
N ILE A 285 -0.15 13.49 19.93
CA ILE A 285 0.22 12.13 19.55
C ILE A 285 1.55 11.75 20.20
N GLY A 286 1.66 10.51 20.72
CA GLY A 286 2.84 10.00 21.42
C GLY A 286 2.90 10.31 22.92
N ASP A 287 2.08 11.23 23.39
CA ASP A 287 1.97 11.57 24.81
C ASP A 287 1.50 10.36 25.62
N ARG A 288 2.00 10.25 26.84
CA ARG A 288 1.58 9.23 27.77
C ARG A 288 0.50 9.76 28.70
N VAL A 289 -0.63 9.08 28.72
CA VAL A 289 -1.79 9.44 29.54
C VAL A 289 -2.14 8.35 30.51
N GLN A 290 -2.76 8.74 31.61
CA GLN A 290 -3.24 7.84 32.64
C GLN A 290 -4.73 8.13 32.88
N VAL A 291 -5.54 7.07 32.97
CA VAL A 291 -6.95 7.17 33.32
C VAL A 291 -7.21 6.32 34.55
N TYR A 292 -7.82 6.90 35.56
CA TYR A 292 -8.30 6.19 36.74
C TYR A 292 -9.78 5.89 36.58
N ASP A 293 -10.13 4.61 36.49
CA ASP A 293 -11.51 4.15 36.51
C ASP A 293 -12.02 4.11 37.96
N GLU A 294 -12.95 4.99 38.30
CA GLU A 294 -13.51 5.11 39.64
C GLU A 294 -14.43 3.94 40.01
N GLU A 295 -15.06 3.31 39.02
CA GLU A 295 -15.96 2.18 39.23
C GLU A 295 -15.19 0.90 39.51
N GLU A 296 -14.23 0.56 38.67
CA GLU A 296 -13.39 -0.64 38.80
C GLU A 296 -12.18 -0.42 39.72
N GLN A 297 -11.91 0.81 40.12
CA GLN A 297 -10.74 1.22 40.93
C GLN A 297 -9.39 0.80 40.32
N VAL A 298 -9.31 0.87 39.02
CA VAL A 298 -8.11 0.51 38.23
C VAL A 298 -7.53 1.74 37.57
N THR A 299 -6.20 1.79 37.51
CA THR A 299 -5.46 2.78 36.74
C THR A 299 -4.93 2.16 35.46
N VAL A 300 -5.32 2.72 34.32
CA VAL A 300 -4.83 2.32 33.00
C VAL A 300 -3.93 3.38 32.42
N THR A 301 -2.91 2.98 31.68
CA THR A 301 -1.92 3.91 31.12
C THR A 301 -1.62 3.54 29.68
N GLY A 302 -1.64 4.50 28.77
CA GLY A 302 -1.35 4.27 27.36
C GLY A 302 -0.68 5.49 26.71
N ASN A 303 -0.17 5.29 25.50
CA ASN A 303 0.34 6.38 24.69
C ASN A 303 -0.65 6.73 23.58
N VAL A 304 -0.94 8.01 23.45
CA VAL A 304 -1.87 8.54 22.44
C VAL A 304 -1.39 8.18 21.05
N SER A 305 -2.18 7.42 20.34
CA SER A 305 -1.92 7.01 18.96
C SER A 305 -2.82 7.72 17.95
N LYS A 306 -4.02 8.14 18.39
CA LYS A 306 -4.99 8.82 17.56
C LYS A 306 -5.78 9.83 18.37
N ILE A 307 -6.05 10.98 17.75
CA ILE A 307 -6.93 12.02 18.26
C ILE A 307 -7.95 12.35 17.17
N GLU A 308 -9.21 12.36 17.53
CA GLU A 308 -10.30 12.80 16.65
C GLU A 308 -11.11 13.89 17.36
N ILE A 309 -11.34 15.03 16.68
CA ILE A 309 -12.19 16.11 17.17
C ILE A 309 -13.33 16.28 16.18
N THR A 310 -14.56 16.28 16.67
CA THR A 310 -15.77 16.41 15.85
C THR A 310 -16.43 17.78 15.98
N GLY A 311 -17.44 18.05 15.16
CA GLY A 311 -18.10 19.35 15.09
C GLY A 311 -18.78 19.82 16.37
N ASN A 312 -19.12 18.91 17.29
CA ASN A 312 -19.61 19.24 18.63
C ASN A 312 -18.47 19.55 19.62
N CYS A 313 -17.24 19.65 19.14
CA CYS A 313 -16.00 19.83 19.92
C CYS A 313 -15.71 18.71 20.92
N SER A 314 -16.34 17.52 20.81
CA SER A 314 -15.88 16.35 21.56
C SER A 314 -14.56 15.83 20.98
N MET A 315 -13.69 15.34 21.85
CA MET A 315 -12.40 14.78 21.49
C MET A 315 -12.33 13.32 21.88
N SER A 316 -12.18 12.44 20.89
CA SER A 316 -11.91 11.03 21.12
C SER A 316 -10.41 10.79 21.05
N VAL A 317 -9.88 10.10 22.04
CA VAL A 317 -8.46 9.75 22.18
C VAL A 317 -8.33 8.24 22.18
N THR A 318 -7.53 7.71 21.25
CA THR A 318 -7.16 6.29 21.23
C THR A 318 -5.72 6.13 21.64
N CYS A 319 -5.46 5.27 22.60
CA CYS A 319 -4.14 4.79 22.93
C CYS A 319 -3.95 3.43 22.27
N GLY A 320 -3.02 3.35 21.33
CA GLY A 320 -2.82 2.20 20.47
C GLY A 320 -2.62 0.90 21.25
N GLY A 321 -3.27 -0.14 20.77
CA GLY A 321 -3.26 -1.46 21.32
C GLY A 321 -2.61 -2.48 20.39
N PHE A 322 -2.69 -3.72 20.80
CA PHE A 322 -2.32 -4.87 19.99
C PHE A 322 -3.59 -5.65 19.68
N GLU A 323 -3.97 -5.76 18.44
CA GLU A 323 -4.89 -6.82 18.05
C GLU A 323 -4.20 -8.15 18.32
N ASN A 324 -4.66 -8.86 19.37
CA ASN A 324 -4.40 -10.28 19.66
C ASN A 324 -3.07 -10.85 19.13
N VAL A 325 -1.95 -10.20 19.46
CA VAL A 325 -0.66 -10.87 19.32
C VAL A 325 -0.56 -11.83 20.49
N SER A 326 -1.02 -13.07 20.32
CA SER A 326 -0.76 -14.12 21.28
C SER A 326 0.76 -14.14 21.52
N SER A 327 1.18 -14.17 22.78
CA SER A 327 2.59 -14.31 23.22
C SER A 327 3.33 -15.50 22.59
N THR A 328 2.62 -16.32 21.84
CA THR A 328 3.10 -17.51 21.12
C THR A 328 3.26 -17.30 19.62
N SER A 329 3.06 -16.09 19.07
CA SER A 329 3.37 -15.89 17.66
C SER A 329 4.87 -16.03 17.43
N ASN A 330 5.27 -17.15 16.86
CA ASN A 330 6.60 -17.36 16.29
C ASN A 330 6.78 -16.46 15.07
N TYR A 331 6.69 -15.13 15.29
CA TYR A 331 6.97 -14.18 14.23
C TYR A 331 8.45 -14.24 13.91
N THR A 332 8.77 -14.83 12.80
CA THR A 332 10.11 -14.79 12.25
C THR A 332 10.22 -13.51 11.44
N PRO A 333 11.09 -12.54 11.83
CA PRO A 333 11.29 -11.36 11.02
C PRO A 333 11.73 -11.80 9.64
N THR A 334 10.94 -11.48 8.64
CA THR A 334 11.32 -11.65 7.26
C THR A 334 12.18 -10.46 6.82
N SER A 335 12.96 -10.62 5.76
CA SER A 335 13.69 -9.48 5.19
C SER A 335 12.69 -8.34 4.86
N PHE A 336 13.14 -7.10 4.91
CA PHE A 336 12.27 -5.93 4.65
C PHE A 336 11.46 -6.07 3.36
N SER A 337 12.09 -6.56 2.27
CA SER A 337 11.40 -6.84 1.00
C SER A 337 10.27 -7.87 1.13
N GLN A 338 10.46 -8.90 1.94
CA GLN A 338 9.42 -9.91 2.20
C GLN A 338 8.30 -9.35 3.08
N ASN A 339 8.62 -8.49 4.05
CA ASN A 339 7.59 -7.83 4.87
C ASN A 339 6.73 -6.85 4.06
N GLU A 340 7.34 -6.08 3.18
CA GLU A 340 6.58 -5.18 2.30
C GLU A 340 5.70 -5.97 1.32
N GLN A 341 6.23 -7.06 0.76
CA GLN A 341 5.43 -7.96 -0.08
C GLN A 341 4.30 -8.60 0.72
N THR A 342 4.56 -9.00 1.96
CA THR A 342 3.54 -9.57 2.86
C THR A 342 2.50 -8.52 3.26
N LYS A 343 2.91 -7.28 3.61
CA LYS A 343 1.99 -6.17 3.90
C LYS A 343 1.15 -5.79 2.67
N GLN A 344 1.76 -5.76 1.48
CA GLN A 344 1.02 -5.52 0.23
C GLN A 344 0.09 -6.69 -0.10
N GLY A 345 0.53 -7.91 0.08
CA GLY A 345 -0.27 -9.13 -0.08
C GLY A 345 -1.44 -9.17 0.90
N ALA A 346 -1.24 -8.78 2.15
CA ALA A 346 -2.29 -8.68 3.15
C ALA A 346 -3.32 -7.60 2.80
N LYS A 347 -2.89 -6.42 2.34
CA LYS A 347 -3.79 -5.35 1.86
C LYS A 347 -4.60 -5.78 0.62
N VAL A 348 -4.00 -6.56 -0.28
CA VAL A 348 -4.71 -7.14 -1.43
C VAL A 348 -5.69 -8.22 -0.99
N ALA A 349 -5.30 -9.07 -0.03
CA ALA A 349 -6.17 -10.10 0.55
C ALA A 349 -7.35 -9.48 1.31
N GLU A 350 -7.12 -8.43 2.10
CA GLU A 350 -8.15 -7.67 2.80
C GLU A 350 -9.13 -7.01 1.79
N LYS A 351 -8.60 -6.41 0.73
CA LYS A 351 -9.41 -5.81 -0.33
C LYS A 351 -10.23 -6.86 -1.11
N LEU A 352 -9.74 -8.10 -1.22
CA LEU A 352 -10.46 -9.23 -1.79
C LEU A 352 -11.48 -9.84 -0.82
N GLN A 353 -11.21 -9.83 0.49
CA GLN A 353 -12.13 -10.29 1.52
C GLN A 353 -13.34 -9.36 1.69
N THR A 354 -13.20 -8.05 1.50
CA THR A 354 -14.32 -7.08 1.56
C THR A 354 -15.37 -7.29 0.46
N THR A 355 -15.12 -8.14 -0.54
CA THR A 355 -16.10 -8.51 -1.58
C THR A 355 -16.95 -9.74 -1.24
N GLY A 356 -16.87 -10.28 -0.01
CA GLY A 356 -17.70 -11.41 0.45
C GLY A 356 -17.35 -12.76 -0.20
N SER A 357 -16.16 -12.88 -0.80
CA SER A 357 -15.66 -14.12 -1.39
C SER A 357 -14.53 -14.68 -0.51
N ASP A 358 -14.52 -16.00 -0.27
CA ASP A 358 -13.44 -16.73 0.42
C ASP A 358 -12.11 -16.73 -0.37
N PHE A 359 -11.89 -15.74 -1.24
CA PHE A 359 -10.66 -15.60 -2.01
C PHE A 359 -9.54 -15.01 -1.15
N TRP A 360 -8.34 -15.55 -1.31
CA TRP A 360 -7.13 -15.06 -0.67
C TRP A 360 -5.98 -14.99 -1.68
N ALA A 361 -5.04 -14.10 -1.42
CA ALA A 361 -3.79 -13.99 -2.17
C ALA A 361 -2.61 -13.96 -1.20
N VAL A 362 -1.59 -14.74 -1.49
CA VAL A 362 -0.35 -14.79 -0.71
C VAL A 362 0.82 -14.60 -1.67
N THR A 363 1.78 -13.75 -1.27
CA THR A 363 3.04 -13.58 -1.97
C THR A 363 4.12 -14.35 -1.22
N ASP A 364 4.85 -15.20 -1.90
CA ASP A 364 6.02 -15.90 -1.39
C ASP A 364 7.26 -15.65 -2.29
N SER A 365 8.40 -16.25 -1.94
CA SER A 365 9.65 -16.10 -2.71
C SER A 365 9.57 -16.63 -4.14
N SER A 366 8.54 -17.36 -4.48
CA SER A 366 8.34 -17.96 -5.80
C SER A 366 7.31 -17.17 -6.62
N GLY A 367 6.51 -16.29 -6.03
CA GLY A 367 5.53 -15.47 -6.74
C GLY A 367 4.26 -15.17 -5.95
N VAL A 368 3.19 -14.85 -6.65
CA VAL A 368 1.86 -14.57 -6.07
C VAL A 368 0.95 -15.79 -6.24
N CYS A 369 0.45 -16.33 -5.14
CA CYS A 369 -0.53 -17.41 -5.14
C CYS A 369 -1.92 -16.85 -4.80
N VAL A 370 -2.93 -17.22 -5.57
CA VAL A 370 -4.34 -16.88 -5.36
C VAL A 370 -5.13 -18.14 -5.05
N GLY A 371 -6.01 -18.09 -4.06
CA GLY A 371 -6.82 -19.22 -3.67
C GLY A 371 -8.25 -18.86 -3.29
N LYS A 372 -9.06 -19.89 -3.05
CA LYS A 372 -10.43 -19.79 -2.53
C LYS A 372 -10.66 -20.86 -1.48
N GLY A 373 -11.14 -20.46 -0.30
CA GLY A 373 -11.24 -21.35 0.85
C GLY A 373 -9.86 -21.96 1.17
N GLY A 374 -9.78 -23.27 1.36
CA GLY A 374 -8.51 -23.98 1.59
C GLY A 374 -7.73 -24.37 0.32
N THR A 375 -8.16 -23.93 -0.88
CA THR A 375 -7.62 -24.42 -2.16
C THR A 375 -6.89 -23.33 -2.91
N LYS A 376 -5.64 -23.60 -3.33
CA LYS A 376 -4.90 -22.75 -4.27
C LYS A 376 -5.54 -22.83 -5.66
N ILE A 377 -5.81 -21.68 -6.31
CA ILE A 377 -6.46 -21.62 -7.63
C ILE A 377 -5.47 -21.23 -8.71
N ALA A 378 -4.62 -20.25 -8.47
CA ALA A 378 -3.68 -19.74 -9.44
C ALA A 378 -2.37 -19.30 -8.80
N TYR A 379 -1.32 -19.27 -9.61
CA TYR A 379 0.02 -18.90 -9.20
C TYR A 379 0.68 -18.04 -10.29
N ILE A 380 1.29 -16.94 -9.91
CA ILE A 380 1.98 -16.02 -10.82
C ILE A 380 3.45 -15.98 -10.44
N THR A 381 4.33 -16.34 -11.35
CA THR A 381 5.79 -16.31 -11.19
C THR A 381 6.43 -15.42 -12.22
N GLN A 382 7.61 -14.89 -11.90
CA GLN A 382 8.46 -14.27 -12.89
C GLN A 382 9.16 -15.34 -13.74
N SER A 383 9.24 -15.11 -15.04
CA SER A 383 9.97 -15.99 -15.98
C SER A 383 10.69 -15.12 -17.01
N GLY A 384 12.01 -15.00 -16.87
CA GLY A 384 12.79 -14.08 -17.71
C GLY A 384 12.31 -12.63 -17.57
N SER A 385 12.01 -11.97 -18.68
CA SER A 385 11.41 -10.63 -18.74
C SER A 385 9.87 -10.64 -18.69
N GLY A 386 9.24 -11.79 -18.50
CA GLY A 386 7.80 -11.95 -18.44
C GLY A 386 7.31 -12.60 -17.15
N PHE A 387 6.05 -13.00 -17.14
CA PHE A 387 5.47 -13.73 -16.02
C PHE A 387 4.67 -14.95 -16.50
N ASN A 388 4.63 -15.98 -15.66
CA ASN A 388 3.79 -17.14 -15.84
C ASN A 388 2.64 -17.11 -14.84
N MET A 389 1.43 -17.28 -15.30
CA MET A 389 0.26 -17.50 -14.46
C MET A 389 -0.23 -18.93 -14.68
N SER A 390 -0.09 -19.77 -13.66
CA SER A 390 -0.52 -21.16 -13.69
C SER A 390 -1.75 -21.33 -12.83
N ALA A 391 -2.84 -21.85 -13.39
CA ALA A 391 -3.98 -22.28 -12.60
C ALA A 391 -3.68 -23.64 -11.96
N TYR A 392 -4.03 -23.80 -10.67
CA TYR A 392 -3.99 -25.12 -10.03
C TYR A 392 -5.13 -25.97 -10.59
N GLY A 393 -4.78 -26.83 -11.52
CA GLY A 393 -5.70 -27.65 -12.28
C GLY A 393 -5.12 -27.94 -13.66
N PRO A 394 -5.93 -28.45 -14.59
CA PRO A 394 -5.46 -28.78 -15.93
C PRO A 394 -5.18 -27.57 -16.83
N HIS A 395 -5.37 -26.34 -16.32
CA HIS A 395 -5.27 -25.13 -17.13
C HIS A 395 -4.12 -24.23 -16.65
N ASN A 396 -3.26 -23.82 -17.58
CA ASN A 396 -2.18 -22.88 -17.35
C ASN A 396 -2.24 -21.73 -18.37
N PHE A 397 -1.89 -20.54 -17.92
CA PHE A 397 -1.79 -19.36 -18.77
C PHE A 397 -0.41 -18.72 -18.55
N THR A 398 0.32 -18.50 -19.63
CA THR A 398 1.68 -17.94 -19.57
C THR A 398 1.78 -16.70 -20.43
N VAL A 399 2.33 -15.63 -19.87
CA VAL A 399 2.78 -14.46 -20.60
C VAL A 399 4.29 -14.37 -20.45
N ALA A 400 5.03 -14.52 -21.53
CA ALA A 400 6.49 -14.48 -21.55
C ALA A 400 6.97 -13.82 -22.84
N ASP A 401 8.29 -13.63 -22.96
CA ASP A 401 8.90 -13.12 -24.18
C ASP A 401 8.45 -13.96 -25.38
N GLY A 402 7.82 -13.30 -26.34
CA GLY A 402 7.29 -13.93 -27.56
C GLY A 402 5.80 -14.29 -27.49
N GLY A 403 5.05 -13.91 -26.46
CA GLY A 403 3.60 -13.93 -26.50
C GLY A 403 2.87 -14.50 -25.30
N ILE A 404 1.60 -14.75 -25.50
CA ILE A 404 0.68 -15.33 -24.51
C ILE A 404 0.39 -16.76 -24.89
N SER A 405 0.51 -17.71 -23.96
CA SER A 405 0.13 -19.09 -24.15
C SER A 405 -0.84 -19.56 -23.07
N ALA A 406 -1.88 -20.26 -23.46
CA ALA A 406 -2.77 -20.98 -22.57
C ALA A 406 -2.61 -22.48 -22.80
N TYR A 407 -2.41 -23.24 -21.72
CA TYR A 407 -2.16 -24.67 -21.77
C TYR A 407 -3.17 -25.40 -20.89
N THR A 408 -3.75 -26.46 -21.44
CA THR A 408 -4.64 -27.38 -20.73
C THR A 408 -4.04 -28.76 -20.76
N SER A 409 -3.70 -29.34 -19.60
CA SER A 409 -3.28 -30.73 -19.49
C SER A 409 -4.45 -31.59 -19.01
N GLY A 410 -4.83 -32.56 -19.78
CA GLY A 410 -5.79 -33.60 -19.43
C GLY A 410 -5.42 -34.87 -20.15
N ASP A 411 -6.01 -36.03 -19.80
CA ASP A 411 -5.67 -37.34 -20.34
C ASP A 411 -5.47 -37.29 -21.85
N ASN A 412 -4.20 -37.25 -22.27
CA ASN A 412 -3.68 -37.31 -23.65
C ASN A 412 -3.94 -36.14 -24.60
N ASN A 413 -4.45 -34.99 -24.13
CA ASN A 413 -4.62 -33.80 -24.96
C ASN A 413 -4.09 -32.53 -24.26
N SER A 414 -2.96 -32.00 -24.70
CA SER A 414 -2.52 -30.67 -24.33
C SER A 414 -2.94 -29.67 -25.41
N THR A 415 -3.69 -28.63 -25.02
CA THR A 415 -4.05 -27.55 -25.91
C THR A 415 -3.22 -26.32 -25.55
N ASN A 416 -2.40 -25.86 -26.47
CA ASN A 416 -1.57 -24.68 -26.28
C ASN A 416 -2.07 -23.55 -27.22
N VAL A 417 -2.55 -22.46 -26.67
CA VAL A 417 -2.91 -21.24 -27.41
C VAL A 417 -1.78 -20.25 -27.25
N ARG A 418 -1.10 -19.86 -28.32
CA ARG A 418 -0.06 -18.87 -28.33
C ARG A 418 -0.50 -17.66 -29.14
N ILE A 419 -0.47 -16.48 -28.53
CA ILE A 419 -0.70 -15.20 -29.20
C ILE A 419 0.63 -14.44 -29.16
N GLY A 420 1.26 -14.25 -30.31
CA GLY A 420 2.57 -13.59 -30.41
C GLY A 420 2.56 -12.45 -31.41
N ALA A 421 3.42 -11.46 -31.21
CA ALA A 421 3.45 -10.20 -31.95
C ALA A 421 4.56 -10.10 -33.01
N GLU A 422 5.34 -11.12 -33.26
CA GLU A 422 6.39 -11.09 -34.30
C GLU A 422 5.76 -11.26 -35.70
N ASN A 423 5.40 -10.21 -36.36
CA ASN A 423 4.81 -10.14 -37.71
C ASN A 423 3.28 -10.28 -37.79
N GLY A 424 2.53 -9.82 -36.82
CA GLY A 424 1.07 -9.80 -36.87
C GLY A 424 0.42 -10.77 -35.87
N PHE A 425 -0.90 -10.76 -35.85
CA PHE A 425 -1.68 -11.62 -34.97
C PHE A 425 -1.61 -13.08 -35.44
N ALA A 426 -0.89 -13.93 -34.72
CA ALA A 426 -0.88 -15.37 -34.94
C ALA A 426 -1.47 -16.10 -33.73
N MET A 427 -2.59 -16.76 -33.89
CA MET A 427 -3.12 -17.71 -32.93
C MET A 427 -2.68 -19.13 -33.33
N ARG A 428 -1.85 -19.76 -32.51
CA ARG A 428 -1.40 -21.13 -32.73
C ARG A 428 -1.93 -22.03 -31.62
N VAL A 429 -2.74 -23.01 -31.99
CA VAL A 429 -3.19 -24.07 -31.09
C VAL A 429 -2.43 -25.35 -31.44
N GLN A 430 -1.69 -25.92 -30.50
CA GLN A 430 -0.97 -27.16 -30.66
C GLN A 430 -1.63 -28.23 -29.79
N VAL A 431 -1.97 -29.36 -30.41
CA VAL A 431 -2.50 -30.55 -29.74
C VAL A 431 -1.42 -31.63 -29.77
N ASP A 432 -1.08 -32.21 -28.63
CA ASP A 432 0.06 -33.12 -28.42
C ASP A 432 -0.13 -34.56 -28.96
N SER A 433 -0.99 -34.78 -29.90
CA SER A 433 -1.16 -36.11 -30.55
C SER A 433 -0.63 -36.16 -31.99
N GLY A 434 0.45 -35.44 -32.27
CA GLY A 434 1.18 -35.55 -33.54
C GLY A 434 0.69 -34.69 -34.70
N SER A 435 -0.45 -34.00 -34.58
CA SER A 435 -0.96 -33.09 -35.60
C SER A 435 -1.27 -31.74 -34.99
N ALA A 436 -0.45 -30.72 -35.30
CA ALA A 436 -0.73 -29.35 -34.90
C ALA A 436 -1.98 -28.82 -35.62
N ARG A 437 -2.97 -28.40 -34.87
CA ARG A 437 -4.16 -27.71 -35.40
C ARG A 437 -4.54 -26.51 -34.56
N SER A 438 -5.00 -25.48 -35.22
CA SER A 438 -5.61 -24.33 -34.54
C SER A 438 -7.14 -24.47 -34.64
N VAL A 439 -7.82 -24.32 -33.54
CA VAL A 439 -9.29 -24.36 -33.49
C VAL A 439 -9.76 -23.00 -32.94
N LEU A 440 -10.52 -22.26 -33.74
CA LEU A 440 -11.29 -21.12 -33.30
C LEU A 440 -12.76 -21.54 -33.26
N GLU A 441 -13.33 -21.64 -32.09
CA GLU A 441 -14.75 -21.89 -31.90
C GLU A 441 -15.49 -20.55 -31.84
N LEU A 442 -16.43 -20.37 -32.75
CA LEU A 442 -17.26 -19.16 -32.79
C LEU A 442 -18.60 -19.42 -32.09
N GLU A 443 -19.19 -18.38 -31.54
CA GLU A 443 -20.51 -18.44 -30.93
C GLU A 443 -21.55 -19.00 -31.93
N GLY A 444 -22.20 -20.12 -31.55
CA GLY A 444 -23.09 -20.84 -32.45
C GLY A 444 -22.56 -22.21 -32.97
N GLY A 445 -21.39 -22.65 -32.48
CA GLY A 445 -20.85 -23.98 -32.73
C GLY A 445 -20.11 -24.17 -34.06
N ALA A 446 -19.88 -23.06 -34.81
CA ALA A 446 -19.00 -23.10 -35.97
C ALA A 446 -17.54 -23.18 -35.53
N GLN A 447 -16.78 -24.12 -36.07
CA GLN A 447 -15.37 -24.33 -35.73
C GLN A 447 -14.47 -24.08 -36.94
N LEU A 448 -13.42 -23.27 -36.73
CA LEU A 448 -12.33 -23.10 -37.69
C LEU A 448 -11.14 -23.94 -37.23
N PHE A 449 -10.75 -24.92 -38.00
CA PHE A 449 -9.54 -25.72 -37.78
C PHE A 449 -8.47 -25.27 -38.76
N VAL A 450 -7.30 -24.94 -38.30
CA VAL A 450 -6.14 -24.61 -39.12
C VAL A 450 -5.05 -25.65 -38.85
N TYR A 451 -4.81 -26.49 -39.85
CA TYR A 451 -3.70 -27.45 -39.87
C TYR A 451 -2.51 -26.85 -40.64
N PRO A 452 -1.30 -27.41 -40.53
CA PRO A 452 -0.15 -26.90 -41.28
C PRO A 452 -0.39 -26.82 -42.80
N GLU A 453 -1.19 -27.74 -43.34
CA GLU A 453 -1.45 -27.86 -44.79
C GLU A 453 -2.91 -27.59 -45.16
N GLU A 454 -3.81 -27.38 -44.18
CA GLU A 454 -5.24 -27.33 -44.44
C GLU A 454 -6.00 -26.43 -43.45
N ILE A 455 -6.99 -25.70 -43.93
CA ILE A 455 -7.97 -24.95 -43.13
C ILE A 455 -9.34 -25.64 -43.30
N LEU A 456 -9.97 -25.95 -42.18
CA LEU A 456 -11.30 -26.53 -42.10
C LEU A 456 -12.28 -25.53 -41.45
N ILE A 457 -13.39 -25.25 -42.14
CA ILE A 457 -14.49 -24.48 -41.61
C ILE A 457 -15.78 -25.26 -41.84
N GLY A 458 -16.25 -25.98 -40.84
CA GLY A 458 -17.35 -26.91 -41.01
C GLY A 458 -17.02 -28.00 -42.06
N THR A 459 -17.76 -28.07 -43.16
CA THR A 459 -17.52 -28.97 -44.31
C THR A 459 -16.64 -28.36 -45.42
N LEU A 460 -16.16 -27.14 -45.23
CA LEU A 460 -15.26 -26.44 -46.15
C LEU A 460 -13.81 -26.80 -45.79
N HIS A 461 -13.09 -27.41 -46.72
CA HIS A 461 -11.66 -27.73 -46.63
C HIS A 461 -10.89 -26.83 -47.60
N ILE A 462 -9.92 -26.07 -47.10
CA ILE A 462 -8.99 -25.27 -47.91
C ILE A 462 -7.59 -25.87 -47.67
N ARG A 463 -7.00 -26.47 -48.65
CA ARG A 463 -5.72 -27.12 -48.60
C ARG A 463 -4.71 -26.49 -49.53
N GLN A 464 -3.50 -26.27 -49.08
CA GLN A 464 -2.37 -25.95 -49.96
C GLN A 464 -1.91 -27.20 -50.67
N THR A 465 -1.66 -27.09 -51.96
CA THR A 465 -1.09 -28.15 -52.80
C THR A 465 0.26 -27.67 -53.33
N ASP A 466 1.09 -28.59 -53.82
CA ASP A 466 2.41 -28.25 -54.36
C ASP A 466 2.39 -27.17 -55.45
N ASN A 467 1.26 -27.01 -56.12
CA ASN A 467 1.11 -26.14 -57.27
C ASN A 467 0.00 -25.09 -57.15
N GLY A 468 -0.52 -24.87 -55.92
CA GLY A 468 -1.57 -23.92 -55.68
C GLY A 468 -2.41 -24.22 -54.44
N PHE A 469 -3.73 -24.12 -54.56
CA PHE A 469 -4.65 -24.45 -53.49
C PHE A 469 -5.86 -25.25 -53.96
N LYS A 470 -6.46 -26.00 -53.07
CA LYS A 470 -7.67 -26.78 -53.30
C LYS A 470 -8.73 -26.45 -52.25
N VAL A 471 -9.90 -26.08 -52.67
CA VAL A 471 -11.07 -25.83 -51.82
C VAL A 471 -12.09 -26.93 -52.08
N THR A 472 -12.50 -27.65 -51.05
CA THR A 472 -13.50 -28.71 -51.11
C THR A 472 -14.65 -28.40 -50.16
N MET A 473 -15.88 -28.49 -50.63
CA MET A 473 -17.09 -28.37 -49.83
C MET A 473 -18.09 -29.45 -50.24
N GLY A 474 -18.25 -30.48 -49.42
CA GLY A 474 -19.02 -31.67 -49.74
C GLY A 474 -18.43 -32.38 -50.96
N SER A 475 -19.24 -32.60 -52.03
CA SER A 475 -18.80 -33.21 -53.27
C SER A 475 -18.23 -32.21 -54.30
N CYS A 476 -18.18 -30.93 -53.96
CA CYS A 476 -17.66 -29.88 -54.84
C CYS A 476 -16.21 -29.56 -54.51
N THR A 477 -15.38 -29.46 -55.54
CA THR A 477 -13.97 -29.12 -55.45
C THR A 477 -13.60 -28.01 -56.41
N LEU A 478 -12.93 -26.97 -55.91
CA LEU A 478 -12.29 -25.92 -56.68
C LEU A 478 -10.78 -26.01 -56.46
N GLU A 479 -10.01 -26.16 -57.53
CA GLU A 479 -8.56 -26.36 -57.45
C GLU A 479 -7.85 -25.37 -58.41
N ALA A 480 -6.91 -24.60 -57.88
CA ALA A 480 -6.01 -23.79 -58.66
C ALA A 480 -4.74 -24.59 -58.97
N LYS A 481 -4.43 -24.72 -60.27
CA LYS A 481 -3.21 -25.33 -60.80
C LYS A 481 -2.44 -24.32 -61.65
N PRO A 482 -1.15 -24.55 -61.94
CA PRO A 482 -0.35 -23.59 -62.71
C PRO A 482 -0.93 -23.24 -64.08
N ASP A 483 -1.72 -24.15 -64.65
CA ASP A 483 -2.33 -23.99 -65.95
C ASP A 483 -3.81 -23.53 -65.95
N GLY A 484 -4.37 -23.26 -64.77
CA GLY A 484 -5.71 -22.74 -64.64
C GLY A 484 -6.50 -23.16 -63.41
N LEU A 485 -7.73 -22.75 -63.35
CA LEU A 485 -8.68 -23.07 -62.28
C LEU A 485 -9.57 -24.24 -62.73
N TYR A 486 -9.77 -25.20 -61.81
CA TYR A 486 -10.55 -26.43 -62.08
C TYR A 486 -11.72 -26.53 -61.09
N PHE A 487 -12.93 -26.81 -61.59
CA PHE A 487 -14.09 -27.14 -60.76
C PHE A 487 -14.49 -28.59 -61.03
N ASN A 488 -14.46 -29.43 -59.98
CA ASN A 488 -14.69 -30.85 -60.05
C ASN A 488 -13.89 -31.50 -61.21
N ASP A 489 -12.57 -31.28 -61.20
CA ASP A 489 -11.58 -31.73 -62.19
C ASP A 489 -11.80 -31.23 -63.65
N LYS A 490 -12.77 -30.32 -63.87
CA LYS A 490 -12.97 -29.69 -65.17
C LYS A 490 -12.38 -28.30 -65.19
N LYS A 491 -11.55 -27.99 -66.18
CA LYS A 491 -10.94 -26.66 -66.33
C LYS A 491 -12.05 -25.59 -66.54
N VAL A 492 -12.03 -24.55 -65.69
CA VAL A 492 -12.94 -23.44 -65.85
C VAL A 492 -12.42 -22.55 -66.97
N VAL A 493 -13.17 -22.45 -68.03
CA VAL A 493 -12.91 -21.52 -69.14
C VAL A 493 -13.70 -20.27 -68.84
N LEU A 494 -13.02 -19.14 -68.61
CA LEU A 494 -13.67 -17.85 -68.51
C LEU A 494 -13.99 -17.42 -69.94
N GLU A 495 -15.28 -17.29 -70.30
CA GLU A 495 -15.68 -16.66 -71.56
C GLU A 495 -15.33 -15.16 -71.43
N ASP A 496 -14.50 -14.69 -72.35
CA ASP A 496 -14.25 -13.26 -72.52
C ASP A 496 -15.58 -12.58 -72.89
N THR A 497 -16.21 -11.96 -71.89
CA THR A 497 -17.30 -11.02 -72.19
C THR A 497 -16.65 -9.72 -72.64
N THR A 498 -16.47 -9.60 -73.96
CA THR A 498 -16.20 -8.35 -74.62
C THR A 498 -17.44 -7.40 -74.55
#